data_31d25b79a4bd16dd89fa25b09ff80b69
#
_entry.id   31d25b79a4bd16dd89fa25b09ff80b69
#
_cell.length_a   1.000
_cell.length_b   1.000
_cell.length_c   1.000
_cell.angle_alpha   90.00
_cell.angle_beta   90.00
_cell.angle_gamma   90.00
#
_symmetry.space_group_name_H-M   'P 1'
#
loop_
_entity.id
_entity.type
_entity.pdbx_description
1 polymer ?
#
loop_
_entity_poly.entity_id
_entity_poly.type
_entity_poly.pdbx_seq_one_letter_code
_entity_poly.pdbx_strand_id
1 'polypeptide(L)'
;ELLEERLRSVRGADTYRENWITEGAPLFIKNLENVQGDERDAIIISTTFGKPPGSSAVRQNFGPISRQGGWRRLNVLFTRAKRSIALYTSMRPEDIVMDGTTPDGTKALRNYLEFARTGSLTTVEETGREADSDFEISVMDVLKQRGYEVTPQLGVAGYRLDIAVKHPDSQGSYLAAIE
;
A
#
# COMPACT_ATOMS: atom_id res chain seq x y z
N GLU A 1 20.45 9.09 5.76
CA GLU A 1 21.74 9.79 5.72
C GLU A 1 21.76 10.89 4.66
N LEU A 2 21.74 10.57 3.35
CA LEU A 2 21.77 11.57 2.27
C LEU A 2 20.58 12.56 2.31
N LEU A 3 19.36 12.08 2.57
CA LEU A 3 18.18 12.94 2.71
C LEU A 3 18.28 13.84 3.93
N GLU A 4 18.78 13.36 5.04
CA GLU A 4 18.98 14.15 6.26
C GLU A 4 20.07 15.23 6.05
N GLU A 5 21.15 14.88 5.38
CA GLU A 5 22.20 15.83 5.03
C GLU A 5 21.67 16.94 4.10
N ARG A 6 20.90 16.56 3.09
CA ARG A 6 20.26 17.51 2.18
C ARG A 6 19.24 18.41 2.89
N LEU A 7 18.43 17.86 3.78
CA LEU A 7 17.49 18.66 4.57
C LEU A 7 18.22 19.67 5.48
N ARG A 8 19.35 19.28 6.08
CA ARG A 8 20.17 20.20 6.87
C ARG A 8 20.80 21.31 6.03
N SER A 9 21.09 21.07 4.76
CA SER A 9 21.66 22.07 3.85
C SER A 9 20.65 23.04 3.24
N VAL A 10 19.35 22.76 3.38
CA VAL A 10 18.30 23.66 2.89
C VAL A 10 18.09 24.81 3.88
N ARG A 11 18.21 26.05 3.37
CA ARG A 11 18.03 27.26 4.17
C ARG A 11 16.63 27.31 4.79
N GLY A 12 16.53 27.40 6.11
CA GLY A 12 15.27 27.38 6.85
C GLY A 12 14.81 25.99 7.31
N ALA A 13 15.56 24.93 7.03
CA ALA A 13 15.23 23.58 7.49
C ALA A 13 15.18 23.46 9.02
N ASP A 14 16.01 24.24 9.73
CA ASP A 14 16.02 24.25 11.18
C ASP A 14 14.73 24.87 11.75
N THR A 15 14.20 25.92 11.13
CA THR A 15 12.92 26.54 11.52
C THR A 15 11.75 25.57 11.34
N TYR A 16 11.73 24.80 10.26
CA TYR A 16 10.72 23.74 10.06
C TYR A 16 10.85 22.62 11.10
N ARG A 17 12.08 22.25 11.44
CA ARG A 17 12.36 21.25 12.46
C ARG A 17 11.93 21.69 13.84
N GLU A 18 12.20 22.93 14.20
CA GLU A 18 11.81 23.52 15.50
C GLU A 18 10.29 23.64 15.61
N ASN A 19 9.59 24.08 14.57
CA ASN A 19 8.13 24.16 14.55
C ASN A 19 7.48 22.77 14.69
N TRP A 20 8.03 21.75 14.05
CA TRP A 20 7.51 20.38 14.18
C TRP A 20 7.82 19.75 15.54
N ILE A 21 8.93 20.08 16.17
CA ILE A 21 9.24 19.63 17.54
C ILE A 21 8.29 20.29 18.54
N THR A 22 7.94 21.56 18.34
CA THR A 22 7.03 22.32 19.21
C THR A 22 5.58 21.82 19.10
N GLU A 23 5.18 21.31 17.94
CA GLU A 23 3.84 20.72 17.71
C GLU A 23 3.73 19.24 18.11
N GLY A 24 4.76 18.65 18.70
CA GLY A 24 4.72 17.30 19.27
C GLY A 24 4.84 16.13 18.28
N ALA A 25 5.10 16.39 17.00
CA ALA A 25 5.25 15.38 15.97
C ALA A 25 6.46 15.63 15.07
N PRO A 26 7.69 15.37 15.53
CA PRO A 26 8.89 15.66 14.76
C PRO A 26 8.95 14.90 13.46
N LEU A 27 9.49 15.54 12.40
CA LEU A 27 9.86 14.84 11.18
C LEU A 27 10.85 13.73 11.51
N PHE A 28 10.61 12.56 10.97
CA PHE A 28 11.60 11.49 11.00
C PHE A 28 11.91 10.99 9.58
N ILE A 29 13.10 10.49 9.38
CA ILE A 29 13.51 9.76 8.19
C ILE A 29 13.88 8.36 8.62
N LYS A 30 13.17 7.36 8.11
CA LYS A 30 13.35 5.96 8.45
C LYS A 30 13.35 5.10 7.19
N ASN A 31 14.02 3.97 7.25
CA ASN A 31 13.89 2.95 6.23
C ASN A 31 12.68 2.04 6.51
N LEU A 32 12.32 1.22 5.54
CA LEU A 32 11.19 0.30 5.60
C LEU A 32 11.21 -0.63 6.84
N GLU A 33 12.40 -0.99 7.32
CA GLU A 33 12.55 -1.93 8.44
C GLU A 33 12.33 -1.28 9.81
N ASN A 34 12.48 0.06 9.89
CA ASN A 34 12.46 0.80 11.14
C ASN A 34 11.20 1.65 11.33
N VAL A 35 10.20 1.51 10.46
CA VAL A 35 8.96 2.32 10.49
C VAL A 35 7.86 1.70 11.35
N GLN A 36 8.06 0.49 11.88
CA GLN A 36 7.07 -0.20 12.70
C GLN A 36 6.80 0.57 14.01
N GLY A 37 5.52 0.77 14.33
CA GLY A 37 5.07 1.47 15.54
C GLY A 37 4.94 3.00 15.40
N ASP A 38 5.42 3.58 14.31
CA ASP A 38 5.27 5.01 14.05
C ASP A 38 4.03 5.29 13.19
N GLU A 39 3.37 6.40 13.49
CA GLU A 39 2.25 6.90 12.69
C GLU A 39 2.39 8.40 12.47
N ARG A 40 1.99 8.89 11.29
CA ARG A 40 1.97 10.32 10.95
C ARG A 40 0.76 10.63 10.09
N ASP A 41 0.32 11.88 10.11
CA ASP A 41 -0.77 12.35 9.24
C ASP A 41 -0.40 12.21 7.77
N ALA A 42 0.83 12.55 7.42
CA ALA A 42 1.35 12.43 6.07
C ALA A 42 2.69 11.68 6.06
N ILE A 43 2.85 10.77 5.09
CA ILE A 43 4.10 10.05 4.87
C ILE A 43 4.57 10.26 3.43
N ILE A 44 5.83 10.57 3.29
CA ILE A 44 6.50 10.64 2.00
C ILE A 44 7.33 9.37 1.84
N ILE A 45 7.02 8.59 0.81
CA ILE A 45 7.77 7.38 0.47
C ILE A 45 8.63 7.68 -0.74
N SER A 46 9.94 7.50 -0.62
CA SER A 46 10.87 7.52 -1.73
C SER A 46 11.40 6.12 -1.97
N THR A 47 11.13 5.56 -3.16
CA THR A 47 11.72 4.27 -3.53
C THR A 47 13.18 4.46 -3.85
N THR A 48 14.04 3.60 -3.27
CA THR A 48 15.47 3.57 -3.61
C THR A 48 15.76 2.70 -4.82
N PHE A 49 14.76 1.99 -5.31
CA PHE A 49 14.82 1.18 -6.52
C PHE A 49 14.44 2.03 -7.73
N GLY A 50 15.13 1.81 -8.82
CA GLY A 50 14.88 2.56 -10.04
C GLY A 50 15.73 2.06 -11.21
N LYS A 51 15.63 2.77 -12.32
CA LYS A 51 16.47 2.50 -13.50
C LYS A 51 17.87 3.04 -13.27
N PRO A 52 18.91 2.21 -13.36
CA PRO A 52 20.29 2.72 -13.30
C PRO A 52 20.55 3.71 -14.44
N PRO A 53 21.50 4.65 -14.27
CA PRO A 53 21.90 5.54 -15.35
C PRO A 53 22.27 4.76 -16.61
N GLY A 54 21.70 5.14 -17.77
CA GLY A 54 21.94 4.48 -19.05
C GLY A 54 21.19 3.15 -19.26
N SER A 55 20.33 2.73 -18.32
CA SER A 55 19.51 1.52 -18.46
C SER A 55 18.03 1.86 -18.64
N SER A 56 17.36 1.13 -19.52
CA SER A 56 15.90 1.18 -19.66
C SER A 56 15.17 0.22 -18.71
N ALA A 57 15.89 -0.71 -18.08
CA ALA A 57 15.32 -1.76 -17.24
C ALA A 57 15.60 -1.52 -15.75
N VAL A 58 14.64 -1.94 -14.90
CA VAL A 58 14.76 -1.98 -13.45
C VAL A 58 15.27 -3.36 -13.02
N ARG A 59 16.13 -3.41 -12.02
CA ARG A 59 16.54 -4.67 -11.41
C ARG A 59 15.34 -5.28 -10.68
N GLN A 60 15.04 -6.56 -10.96
CA GLN A 60 13.88 -7.26 -10.41
C GLN A 60 14.08 -7.80 -8.97
N ASN A 61 15.15 -7.40 -8.29
CA ASN A 61 15.39 -7.70 -6.89
C ASN A 61 15.15 -6.46 -6.04
N PHE A 62 14.07 -6.45 -5.28
CA PHE A 62 13.66 -5.36 -4.39
C PHE A 62 14.07 -5.62 -2.93
N GLY A 63 15.18 -6.30 -2.72
CA GLY A 63 15.76 -6.55 -1.40
C GLY A 63 14.79 -7.29 -0.45
N PRO A 64 14.53 -6.76 0.75
CA PRO A 64 13.63 -7.39 1.72
C PRO A 64 12.20 -7.60 1.22
N ILE A 65 11.74 -6.80 0.26
CA ILE A 65 10.40 -6.91 -0.34
C ILE A 65 10.28 -8.20 -1.17
N SER A 66 11.33 -8.58 -1.87
CA SER A 66 11.35 -9.81 -2.69
C SER A 66 11.55 -11.10 -1.89
N ARG A 67 11.73 -11.02 -0.57
CA ARG A 67 11.87 -12.19 0.30
C ARG A 67 10.51 -12.70 0.76
N GLN A 68 10.47 -13.93 1.30
CA GLN A 68 9.28 -14.50 1.91
C GLN A 68 8.71 -13.55 2.98
N GLY A 69 7.42 -13.27 2.93
CA GLY A 69 6.76 -12.32 3.84
C GLY A 69 7.09 -10.84 3.57
N GLY A 70 7.76 -10.50 2.47
CA GLY A 70 8.12 -9.12 2.12
C GLY A 70 6.91 -8.20 1.99
N TRP A 71 5.76 -8.72 1.57
CA TRP A 71 4.49 -7.99 1.52
C TRP A 71 4.05 -7.43 2.87
N ARG A 72 4.34 -8.13 3.98
CA ARG A 72 3.99 -7.66 5.34
C ARG A 72 4.70 -6.34 5.68
N ARG A 73 5.94 -6.16 5.20
CA ARG A 73 6.69 -4.90 5.38
C ARG A 73 6.05 -3.75 4.63
N LEU A 74 5.58 -4.01 3.41
CA LEU A 74 4.83 -3.03 2.63
C LEU A 74 3.50 -2.68 3.30
N ASN A 75 2.78 -3.67 3.80
CA ASN A 75 1.54 -3.45 4.54
C ASN A 75 1.78 -2.54 5.76
N VAL A 76 2.80 -2.82 6.56
CA VAL A 76 3.18 -1.95 7.69
C VAL A 76 3.48 -0.54 7.20
N LEU A 77 4.22 -0.34 6.12
CA LEU A 77 4.56 0.97 5.59
C LEU A 77 3.31 1.75 5.16
N PHE A 78 2.45 1.13 4.37
CA PHE A 78 1.27 1.79 3.79
C PHE A 78 0.19 2.10 4.83
N THR A 79 0.19 1.41 5.95
CA THR A 79 -0.75 1.65 7.05
C THR A 79 -0.24 2.64 8.11
N ARG A 80 0.93 3.26 7.89
CA ARG A 80 1.50 4.25 8.85
C ARG A 80 0.95 5.66 8.66
N ALA A 81 0.38 5.97 7.51
CA ALA A 81 -0.20 7.28 7.24
C ALA A 81 -1.66 7.33 7.72
N LYS A 82 -1.99 8.34 8.52
CA LYS A 82 -3.37 8.58 8.98
C LYS A 82 -4.24 9.26 7.91
N ARG A 83 -3.65 10.07 7.03
CA ARG A 83 -4.39 10.89 6.06
C ARG A 83 -3.90 10.74 4.64
N SER A 84 -2.58 10.77 4.41
CA SER A 84 -2.06 10.81 3.04
C SER A 84 -0.67 10.18 2.91
N ILE A 85 -0.44 9.62 1.72
CA ILE A 85 0.87 9.14 1.30
C ILE A 85 1.24 9.82 -0.01
N ALA A 86 2.45 10.39 -0.06
CA ALA A 86 3.05 10.86 -1.29
C ALA A 86 4.18 9.90 -1.70
N LEU A 87 4.03 9.27 -2.86
CA LEU A 87 5.01 8.31 -3.38
C LEU A 87 5.88 8.95 -4.47
N TYR A 88 7.18 8.94 -4.23
CA TYR A 88 8.20 9.38 -5.20
C TYR A 88 8.98 8.18 -5.72
N THR A 89 8.89 7.95 -7.01
CA THR A 89 9.55 6.81 -7.68
C THR A 89 9.90 7.15 -9.12
N SER A 90 10.98 6.56 -9.62
CA SER A 90 11.33 6.56 -11.04
C SER A 90 10.85 5.31 -11.77
N MET A 91 10.24 4.37 -11.05
CA MET A 91 9.68 3.14 -11.62
C MET A 91 8.22 3.36 -12.01
N ARG A 92 7.82 2.67 -13.08
CA ARG A 92 6.42 2.46 -13.43
C ARG A 92 6.00 1.05 -13.02
N PRO A 93 4.71 0.78 -12.81
CA PRO A 93 4.23 -0.60 -12.54
C PRO A 93 4.72 -1.60 -13.59
N GLU A 94 4.75 -1.19 -14.86
CA GLU A 94 5.15 -2.01 -16.00
C GLU A 94 6.65 -2.38 -16.00
N ASP A 95 7.47 -1.63 -15.30
CA ASP A 95 8.90 -1.91 -15.15
C ASP A 95 9.15 -3.14 -14.25
N ILE A 96 8.15 -3.56 -13.47
CA ILE A 96 8.19 -4.75 -12.62
C ILE A 96 7.61 -5.93 -13.39
N VAL A 97 8.47 -6.87 -13.75
CA VAL A 97 8.08 -8.08 -14.50
C VAL A 97 7.31 -9.03 -13.58
N MET A 98 6.19 -9.52 -14.07
CA MET A 98 5.35 -10.48 -13.36
C MET A 98 5.38 -11.83 -14.08
N ASP A 99 5.70 -12.86 -13.34
CA ASP A 99 5.63 -14.26 -13.80
C ASP A 99 5.11 -15.18 -12.68
N GLY A 100 5.02 -16.47 -12.95
CA GLY A 100 4.53 -17.46 -11.98
C GLY A 100 5.41 -17.62 -10.74
N THR A 101 6.65 -17.12 -10.76
CA THR A 101 7.62 -17.20 -9.66
C THR A 101 7.79 -15.88 -8.92
N THR A 102 7.12 -14.84 -9.37
CA THR A 102 7.24 -13.49 -8.76
C THR A 102 6.81 -13.51 -7.29
N PRO A 103 7.68 -13.09 -6.36
CA PRO A 103 7.36 -13.03 -4.94
C PRO A 103 6.16 -12.13 -4.63
N ASP A 104 5.34 -12.50 -3.65
CA ASP A 104 4.14 -11.75 -3.28
C ASP A 104 4.43 -10.30 -2.88
N GLY A 105 5.57 -10.04 -2.21
CA GLY A 105 5.98 -8.66 -1.91
C GLY A 105 6.26 -7.84 -3.18
N THR A 106 6.81 -8.44 -4.21
CA THR A 106 7.04 -7.78 -5.51
C THR A 106 5.72 -7.51 -6.23
N LYS A 107 4.77 -8.46 -6.18
CA LYS A 107 3.40 -8.27 -6.69
C LYS A 107 2.71 -7.12 -5.97
N ALA A 108 2.77 -7.11 -4.63
CA ALA A 108 2.19 -6.05 -3.81
C ALA A 108 2.80 -4.67 -4.13
N LEU A 109 4.12 -4.58 -4.31
CA LEU A 109 4.78 -3.34 -4.71
C LEU A 109 4.26 -2.84 -6.06
N ARG A 110 4.19 -3.69 -7.08
CA ARG A 110 3.66 -3.33 -8.40
C ARG A 110 2.23 -2.83 -8.33
N ASN A 111 1.37 -3.57 -7.62
CA ASN A 111 -0.05 -3.20 -7.45
C ASN A 111 -0.20 -1.86 -6.72
N TYR A 112 0.65 -1.60 -5.72
CA TYR A 112 0.65 -0.32 -5.02
C TYR A 112 1.11 0.84 -5.92
N LEU A 113 2.11 0.64 -6.77
CA LEU A 113 2.52 1.64 -7.76
C LEU A 113 1.38 1.96 -8.74
N GLU A 114 0.65 0.94 -9.17
CA GLU A 114 -0.53 1.12 -10.04
C GLU A 114 -1.63 1.90 -9.33
N PHE A 115 -1.96 1.52 -8.09
CA PHE A 115 -2.93 2.22 -7.26
C PHE A 115 -2.53 3.69 -7.04
N ALA A 116 -1.27 3.95 -6.69
CA ALA A 116 -0.78 5.30 -6.47
C ALA A 116 -0.87 6.19 -7.73
N ARG A 117 -0.77 5.58 -8.92
CA ARG A 117 -0.89 6.26 -10.21
C ARG A 117 -2.33 6.52 -10.64
N THR A 118 -3.22 5.54 -10.43
CA THR A 118 -4.57 5.54 -11.01
C THR A 118 -5.67 5.86 -10.01
N GLY A 119 -5.40 5.71 -8.71
CA GLY A 119 -6.41 5.77 -7.66
C GLY A 119 -7.32 4.55 -7.60
N SER A 120 -7.09 3.53 -8.45
CA SER A 120 -7.87 2.30 -8.46
C SER A 120 -7.00 1.05 -8.44
N LEU A 121 -7.47 0.03 -7.72
CA LEU A 121 -6.86 -1.30 -7.71
C LEU A 121 -7.45 -2.09 -8.88
N THR A 122 -6.67 -2.24 -9.94
CA THR A 122 -7.09 -2.95 -11.17
C THR A 122 -7.18 -4.47 -10.99
N THR A 123 -6.79 -4.99 -9.85
CA THR A 123 -6.78 -6.44 -9.54
C THR A 123 -7.79 -6.78 -8.44
N VAL A 124 -9.04 -6.36 -8.63
CA VAL A 124 -10.16 -6.91 -7.86
C VAL A 124 -10.65 -8.14 -8.61
N GLU A 125 -10.44 -9.30 -8.04
CA GLU A 125 -10.92 -10.58 -8.62
C GLU A 125 -12.04 -11.10 -7.72
N GLU A 126 -13.25 -11.23 -8.30
CA GLU A 126 -14.28 -12.05 -7.68
C GLU A 126 -13.80 -13.49 -7.79
N THR A 127 -13.32 -14.06 -6.68
CA THR A 127 -12.71 -15.41 -6.67
C THR A 127 -13.72 -16.51 -6.93
N GLY A 128 -15.02 -16.21 -6.90
CA GLY A 128 -16.12 -17.18 -7.02
C GLY A 128 -16.18 -18.18 -5.85
N ARG A 129 -15.43 -17.91 -4.78
CA ARG A 129 -15.47 -18.75 -3.58
C ARG A 129 -16.64 -18.37 -2.69
N GLU A 130 -17.16 -19.35 -2.00
CA GLU A 130 -18.16 -19.15 -0.94
C GLU A 130 -17.49 -18.68 0.34
N ALA A 131 -18.29 -18.20 1.30
CA ALA A 131 -17.83 -17.84 2.63
C ALA A 131 -17.20 -19.05 3.34
N ASP A 132 -16.10 -18.82 4.05
CA ASP A 132 -15.31 -19.89 4.69
C ASP A 132 -15.89 -20.32 6.06
N SER A 133 -16.85 -19.54 6.62
CA SER A 133 -17.43 -19.83 7.95
C SER A 133 -18.92 -19.52 8.05
N ASP A 134 -19.62 -20.21 8.94
CA ASP A 134 -21.03 -19.93 9.27
C ASP A 134 -21.25 -18.52 9.81
N PHE A 135 -20.23 -17.94 10.45
CA PHE A 135 -20.28 -16.56 10.92
C PHE A 135 -20.28 -15.58 9.76
N GLU A 136 -19.42 -15.75 8.79
CA GLU A 136 -19.39 -14.93 7.56
C GLU A 136 -20.72 -15.00 6.83
N ILE A 137 -21.31 -16.20 6.68
CA ILE A 137 -22.64 -16.41 6.09
C ILE A 137 -23.69 -15.59 6.84
N SER A 138 -23.68 -15.65 8.16
CA SER A 138 -24.63 -14.91 9.00
C SER A 138 -24.50 -13.39 8.83
N VAL A 139 -23.27 -12.88 8.75
CA VAL A 139 -22.99 -11.45 8.51
C VAL A 139 -23.48 -11.04 7.12
N MET A 140 -23.18 -11.85 6.09
CA MET A 140 -23.64 -11.59 4.73
C MET A 140 -25.16 -11.56 4.62
N ASP A 141 -25.87 -12.45 5.29
CA ASP A 141 -27.32 -12.50 5.30
C ASP A 141 -27.95 -11.25 5.93
N VAL A 142 -27.38 -10.77 7.04
CA VAL A 142 -27.79 -9.51 7.66
C VAL A 142 -27.58 -8.32 6.71
N LEU A 143 -26.45 -8.27 6.03
CA LEU A 143 -26.16 -7.20 5.07
C LEU A 143 -27.10 -7.23 3.87
N LYS A 144 -27.37 -8.42 3.31
CA LYS A 144 -28.32 -8.62 2.20
C LYS A 144 -29.74 -8.22 2.59
N GLN A 145 -30.17 -8.59 3.81
CA GLN A 145 -31.51 -8.17 4.32
C GLN A 145 -31.63 -6.66 4.45
N ARG A 146 -30.53 -5.94 4.65
CA ARG A 146 -30.48 -4.48 4.68
C ARG A 146 -30.35 -3.83 3.30
N GLY A 147 -30.34 -4.63 2.24
CA GLY A 147 -30.29 -4.14 0.86
C GLY A 147 -28.89 -3.93 0.30
N TYR A 148 -27.83 -4.40 0.98
CA TYR A 148 -26.48 -4.31 0.46
C TYR A 148 -26.15 -5.52 -0.42
N GLU A 149 -25.45 -5.27 -1.53
CA GLU A 149 -24.79 -6.33 -2.29
C GLU A 149 -23.45 -6.64 -1.67
N VAL A 150 -23.16 -7.93 -1.45
CA VAL A 150 -21.92 -8.39 -0.84
C VAL A 150 -21.26 -9.47 -1.71
N THR A 151 -19.94 -9.43 -1.75
CA THR A 151 -19.11 -10.44 -2.42
C THR A 151 -18.25 -11.13 -1.36
N PRO A 152 -18.38 -12.45 -1.18
CA PRO A 152 -17.51 -13.21 -0.29
C PRO A 152 -16.13 -13.40 -0.91
N GLN A 153 -15.13 -13.54 -0.05
CA GLN A 153 -13.76 -13.94 -0.41
C GLN A 153 -13.18 -13.14 -1.59
N LEU A 154 -13.35 -11.80 -1.52
CA LEU A 154 -12.87 -10.93 -2.58
C LEU A 154 -11.34 -10.90 -2.64
N GLY A 155 -10.78 -11.24 -3.80
CA GLY A 155 -9.36 -11.11 -4.06
C GLY A 155 -8.99 -9.66 -4.38
N VAL A 156 -8.09 -9.06 -3.60
CA VAL A 156 -7.59 -7.71 -3.85
C VAL A 156 -6.07 -7.72 -3.81
N ALA A 157 -5.44 -7.52 -4.94
CA ALA A 157 -3.97 -7.40 -5.05
C ALA A 157 -3.17 -8.54 -4.38
N GLY A 158 -3.70 -9.78 -4.42
CA GLY A 158 -3.08 -10.95 -3.78
C GLY A 158 -3.48 -11.17 -2.31
N TYR A 159 -4.32 -10.31 -1.77
CA TYR A 159 -4.99 -10.48 -0.48
C TYR A 159 -6.40 -11.01 -0.68
N ARG A 160 -6.99 -11.55 0.36
CA ARG A 160 -8.37 -11.98 0.40
C ARG A 160 -9.09 -11.26 1.52
N LEU A 161 -10.22 -10.66 1.17
CA LEU A 161 -11.13 -10.05 2.12
C LEU A 161 -12.29 -11.01 2.31
N ASP A 162 -12.68 -11.30 3.54
CA ASP A 162 -13.73 -12.28 3.83
C ASP A 162 -15.07 -11.84 3.25
N ILE A 163 -15.43 -10.58 3.44
CA ILE A 163 -16.66 -10.01 2.87
C ILE A 163 -16.39 -8.60 2.34
N ALA A 164 -16.75 -8.33 1.10
CA ALA A 164 -16.72 -6.99 0.52
C ALA A 164 -18.15 -6.50 0.26
N VAL A 165 -18.47 -5.29 0.72
CA VAL A 165 -19.78 -4.63 0.52
C VAL A 165 -19.68 -3.74 -0.71
N LYS A 166 -20.47 -4.01 -1.76
CA LYS A 166 -20.46 -3.23 -3.01
C LYS A 166 -21.01 -1.82 -2.79
N HIS A 167 -20.49 -0.87 -3.55
CA HIS A 167 -21.04 0.48 -3.56
C HIS A 167 -22.30 0.52 -4.43
N PRO A 168 -23.45 1.04 -3.94
CA PRO A 168 -24.70 0.98 -4.68
C PRO A 168 -24.69 1.83 -5.96
N ASP A 169 -24.02 2.97 -5.93
CA ASP A 169 -24.04 3.96 -7.02
C ASP A 169 -22.75 3.97 -7.87
N SER A 170 -21.79 3.08 -7.57
CA SER A 170 -20.49 3.06 -8.28
C SER A 170 -20.07 1.65 -8.60
N GLN A 171 -20.31 1.24 -9.84
CA GLN A 171 -19.98 -0.09 -10.32
C GLN A 171 -18.47 -0.36 -10.22
N GLY A 172 -18.11 -1.52 -9.65
CA GLY A 172 -16.70 -1.90 -9.45
C GLY A 172 -16.03 -1.29 -8.21
N SER A 173 -16.78 -0.52 -7.41
CA SER A 173 -16.31 0.04 -6.13
C SER A 173 -16.95 -0.65 -4.94
N TYR A 174 -16.30 -0.58 -3.79
CA TYR A 174 -16.76 -1.17 -2.55
C TYR A 174 -16.85 -0.11 -1.44
N LEU A 175 -17.88 -0.23 -0.58
CA LEU A 175 -18.10 0.64 0.58
C LEU A 175 -17.24 0.24 1.77
N ALA A 176 -17.10 -1.06 1.99
CA ALA A 176 -16.42 -1.61 3.15
C ALA A 176 -15.88 -3.00 2.85
N ALA A 177 -14.85 -3.35 3.59
CA ALA A 177 -14.30 -4.70 3.73
C ALA A 177 -14.48 -5.15 5.18
N ILE A 178 -14.83 -6.42 5.37
CA ILE A 178 -15.02 -7.04 6.68
C ILE A 178 -14.13 -8.28 6.72
N GLU A 179 -13.32 -8.38 7.78
CA GLU A 179 -12.43 -9.50 8.14
C GLU A 179 -12.76 -9.99 9.54
#